data_1f2d5721316dbfffb57fa6ff5daffd67
#
_entry.id   1f2d5721316dbfffb57fa6ff5daffd67
#
_cell.length_a   1.000
_cell.length_b   1.000
_cell.length_c   1.000
_cell.angle_alpha   90.00
_cell.angle_beta   90.00
_cell.angle_gamma   90.00
#
_symmetry.space_group_name_H-M   'P 1'
#
loop_
_entity.id
_entity.type
_entity.pdbx_description
1 polymer ?
#
loop_
_entity_poly.entity_id
_entity_poly.type
_entity_poly.pdbx_seq_one_letter_code
_entity_poly.pdbx_strand_id
1 'polypeptide(L)'
;MLWKLACCDLRKDWKVSLCVAVSILAVVCPLMLLYSLRVGILQGIEEKLVNDPQNLEIRMIGNGSLGDDFFEWLHHDSRVAFAAPLTRSLSAVADIRGKKRILTGAEMLPTGKGDPLLRDLSIPEQPGEAVITERAASYLGAAAGDTVELVITRTVNDRREAERIPVKVAGIVPESLSDLKAVFLTPDFITAAERYRDGEPLFILGRNVVSVSTGTATEKGIKAESAGAGDAKGAVLSSGTASALGLDQGSRFLVIAGRVKDGTLEKCPFEIVLDFASPDTNAKIVLPESVMRSMDSYSRGGACQFSGNLKDIPGATPVRHPFARARIYARSLDDVGQLSRDISAKWDIETRTRADDISRARFVRSALDYVFWLVALVSAAGMTCFLFGTFTADIERKTQTIAMLRLMGLTRKRVSLFLMAEGFILSTAAYAAACAVYFAGSMTFNAHFGAGLGDNVVSTLGVWHIILGYAAVLSISLMASLWGAWQASIIEPGEALRSVRY
;
A
#
# COMPACT_ATOMS: atom_id res chain seq x y z
N MET A 1 -47.72 -6.41 -36.83
CA MET A 1 -48.42 -5.38 -37.59
C MET A 1 -48.22 -3.99 -36.97
N LEU A 2 -48.43 -3.77 -35.70
CA LEU A 2 -48.25 -2.47 -35.00
C LEU A 2 -46.86 -1.90 -35.10
N TRP A 3 -45.79 -2.73 -34.95
CA TRP A 3 -44.38 -2.30 -35.09
C TRP A 3 -44.03 -1.78 -36.50
N LYS A 4 -44.57 -2.43 -37.56
CA LYS A 4 -44.39 -1.95 -38.94
C LYS A 4 -45.05 -0.61 -39.18
N LEU A 5 -46.26 -0.41 -38.60
CA LEU A 5 -47.00 0.85 -38.64
C LEU A 5 -46.21 1.95 -37.91
N ALA A 6 -45.70 1.70 -36.72
CA ALA A 6 -44.90 2.65 -35.96
C ALA A 6 -43.62 3.06 -36.72
N CYS A 7 -42.91 2.12 -37.34
CA CYS A 7 -41.73 2.43 -38.16
C CYS A 7 -42.07 3.26 -39.41
N CYS A 8 -43.23 3.00 -40.07
CA CYS A 8 -43.66 3.77 -41.21
C CYS A 8 -44.05 5.20 -40.81
N ASP A 9 -44.70 5.38 -39.68
CA ASP A 9 -45.09 6.68 -39.15
C ASP A 9 -43.88 7.53 -38.75
N LEU A 10 -42.93 6.96 -38.02
CA LEU A 10 -41.65 7.60 -37.67
C LEU A 10 -40.89 8.05 -38.92
N ARG A 11 -40.93 7.26 -39.99
CA ARG A 11 -40.28 7.62 -41.25
C ARG A 11 -41.00 8.74 -42.01
N LYS A 12 -42.32 8.81 -41.92
CA LYS A 12 -43.15 9.89 -42.47
C LYS A 12 -42.88 11.21 -41.73
N ASP A 13 -42.84 11.17 -40.41
CA ASP A 13 -42.62 12.32 -39.51
C ASP A 13 -41.16 12.44 -39.05
N TRP A 14 -40.20 12.11 -39.98
CA TRP A 14 -38.77 11.99 -39.63
C TRP A 14 -38.17 13.24 -38.97
N LYS A 15 -38.67 14.45 -39.31
CA LYS A 15 -38.18 15.71 -38.72
C LYS A 15 -38.48 15.82 -37.23
N VAL A 16 -39.67 15.41 -36.81
CA VAL A 16 -40.06 15.42 -35.37
C VAL A 16 -39.33 14.31 -34.62
N SER A 17 -39.30 13.12 -35.21
CA SER A 17 -38.57 11.98 -34.66
C SER A 17 -37.06 12.30 -34.47
N LEU A 18 -36.45 12.99 -35.44
CA LEU A 18 -35.08 13.44 -35.33
C LEU A 18 -34.91 14.48 -34.22
N CYS A 19 -35.82 15.43 -34.08
CA CYS A 19 -35.77 16.44 -33.01
C CYS A 19 -35.82 15.79 -31.62
N VAL A 20 -36.70 14.82 -31.43
CA VAL A 20 -36.80 14.06 -30.17
C VAL A 20 -35.53 13.24 -29.93
N ALA A 21 -35.01 12.54 -30.94
CA ALA A 21 -33.81 11.76 -30.84
C ALA A 21 -32.58 12.63 -30.49
N VAL A 22 -32.44 13.78 -31.13
CA VAL A 22 -31.36 14.74 -30.84
C VAL A 22 -31.48 15.31 -29.42
N SER A 23 -32.67 15.56 -28.94
CA SER A 23 -32.90 16.06 -27.58
C SER A 23 -32.57 15.02 -26.52
N ILE A 24 -32.93 13.75 -26.73
CA ILE A 24 -32.52 12.65 -25.84
C ILE A 24 -31.00 12.53 -25.86
N LEU A 25 -30.36 12.55 -27.02
CA LEU A 25 -28.89 12.47 -27.19
C LEU A 25 -28.23 13.65 -26.48
N ALA A 26 -28.73 14.88 -26.62
CA ALA A 26 -28.16 16.07 -26.02
C ALA A 26 -28.16 16.04 -24.47
N VAL A 27 -29.07 15.30 -23.86
CA VAL A 27 -29.13 15.10 -22.41
C VAL A 27 -28.30 13.89 -21.98
N VAL A 28 -28.50 12.76 -22.66
CA VAL A 28 -27.91 11.48 -22.25
C VAL A 28 -26.37 11.44 -22.45
N CYS A 29 -25.90 11.94 -23.60
CA CYS A 29 -24.48 11.86 -23.91
C CYS A 29 -23.58 12.65 -22.93
N PRO A 30 -23.85 13.91 -22.57
CA PRO A 30 -23.10 14.62 -21.52
C PRO A 30 -23.20 13.94 -20.16
N LEU A 31 -24.35 13.40 -19.77
CA LEU A 31 -24.49 12.67 -18.51
C LEU A 31 -23.65 11.39 -18.49
N MET A 32 -23.61 10.64 -19.59
CA MET A 32 -22.75 9.45 -19.69
C MET A 32 -21.27 9.82 -19.62
N LEU A 33 -20.85 10.89 -20.27
CA LEU A 33 -19.46 11.37 -20.20
C LEU A 33 -19.11 11.84 -18.80
N LEU A 34 -19.96 12.59 -18.14
CA LEU A 34 -19.75 13.11 -16.80
C LEU A 34 -19.67 11.97 -15.76
N TYR A 35 -20.55 10.98 -15.92
CA TYR A 35 -20.53 9.79 -15.07
C TYR A 35 -19.29 8.92 -15.29
N SER A 36 -18.88 8.74 -16.53
CA SER A 36 -17.68 7.94 -16.85
C SER A 36 -16.39 8.60 -16.33
N LEU A 37 -16.30 9.93 -16.46
CA LEU A 37 -15.19 10.72 -15.86
C LEU A 37 -15.17 10.58 -14.34
N ARG A 38 -16.33 10.71 -13.69
CA ARG A 38 -16.46 10.50 -12.26
C ARG A 38 -15.92 9.11 -11.86
N VAL A 39 -16.39 8.06 -12.53
CA VAL A 39 -15.96 6.67 -12.22
C VAL A 39 -14.48 6.49 -12.50
N GLY A 40 -13.96 6.95 -13.62
CA GLY A 40 -12.57 6.80 -14.00
C GLY A 40 -11.60 7.58 -13.09
N ILE A 41 -11.92 8.84 -12.75
CA ILE A 41 -11.11 9.64 -11.82
C ILE A 41 -11.11 9.01 -10.43
N LEU A 42 -12.27 8.56 -9.94
CA LEU A 42 -12.36 7.94 -8.61
C LEU A 42 -11.59 6.63 -8.54
N GLN A 43 -11.72 5.77 -9.56
CA GLN A 43 -10.95 4.54 -9.62
C GLN A 43 -9.44 4.81 -9.67
N GLY A 44 -9.00 5.78 -10.48
CA GLY A 44 -7.59 6.18 -10.56
C GLY A 44 -7.04 6.74 -9.24
N ILE A 45 -7.84 7.52 -8.50
CA ILE A 45 -7.45 8.03 -7.17
C ILE A 45 -7.43 6.90 -6.15
N GLU A 46 -8.46 6.06 -6.10
CA GLU A 46 -8.54 4.91 -5.18
C GLU A 46 -7.38 3.93 -5.44
N GLU A 47 -7.11 3.59 -6.68
CA GLU A 47 -6.04 2.69 -7.05
C GLU A 47 -4.65 3.23 -6.64
N LYS A 48 -4.38 4.51 -6.88
CA LYS A 48 -3.14 5.16 -6.43
C LYS A 48 -3.05 5.26 -4.91
N LEU A 49 -4.14 5.54 -4.21
CA LEU A 49 -4.14 5.64 -2.76
C LEU A 49 -4.03 4.28 -2.07
N VAL A 50 -4.70 3.25 -2.58
CA VAL A 50 -4.69 1.89 -2.00
C VAL A 50 -3.40 1.15 -2.32
N ASN A 51 -2.86 1.33 -3.54
CA ASN A 51 -1.67 0.62 -3.97
C ASN A 51 -0.35 1.25 -3.48
N ASP A 52 -0.38 2.50 -3.00
CA ASP A 52 0.79 3.12 -2.38
C ASP A 52 0.84 2.81 -0.87
N PRO A 53 1.73 1.90 -0.43
CA PRO A 53 1.85 1.53 0.98
C PRO A 53 2.18 2.72 1.89
N GLN A 54 2.78 3.78 1.37
CA GLN A 54 3.11 4.98 2.15
C GLN A 54 1.86 5.69 2.70
N ASN A 55 0.70 5.50 2.08
CA ASN A 55 -0.56 6.07 2.56
C ASN A 55 -1.12 5.32 3.78
N LEU A 56 -0.69 4.07 3.98
CA LEU A 56 -1.05 3.26 5.13
C LEU A 56 -0.09 3.44 6.32
N GLU A 57 1.01 4.16 6.11
CA GLU A 57 2.04 4.35 7.13
C GLU A 57 1.63 5.38 8.18
N ILE A 58 1.80 5.01 9.45
CA ILE A 58 1.67 5.89 10.61
C ILE A 58 3.08 6.13 11.14
N ARG A 59 3.60 7.34 10.93
CA ARG A 59 4.93 7.75 11.37
C ARG A 59 4.86 8.39 12.74
N MET A 60 5.69 7.92 13.65
CA MET A 60 5.88 8.54 14.95
C MET A 60 6.83 9.74 14.82
N ILE A 61 6.48 10.85 15.46
CA ILE A 61 7.31 12.05 15.56
C ILE A 61 8.06 12.00 16.89
N GLY A 62 9.37 12.25 16.84
CA GLY A 62 10.23 12.19 18.03
C GLY A 62 10.68 10.78 18.40
N ASN A 63 11.27 10.67 19.58
CA ASN A 63 11.71 9.41 20.19
C ASN A 63 10.92 9.18 21.48
N GLY A 64 10.30 8.03 21.58
CA GLY A 64 9.57 7.58 22.78
C GLY A 64 10.35 6.52 23.55
N SER A 65 9.71 5.93 24.53
CA SER A 65 10.16 4.75 25.28
C SER A 65 9.09 3.68 25.13
N LEU A 66 9.17 2.91 24.03
CA LEU A 66 8.17 1.91 23.68
C LEU A 66 8.55 0.57 24.29
N GLY A 67 7.74 0.10 25.22
CA GLY A 67 7.86 -1.23 25.83
C GLY A 67 7.15 -2.31 25.01
N ASP A 68 7.17 -3.52 25.56
CA ASP A 68 6.52 -4.69 24.93
C ASP A 68 5.01 -4.55 24.90
N ASP A 69 4.43 -3.96 25.93
CA ASP A 69 3.00 -3.66 26.05
C ASP A 69 2.48 -2.85 24.87
N PHE A 70 3.30 -1.93 24.32
CA PHE A 70 2.97 -1.17 23.10
C PHE A 70 2.88 -2.09 21.88
N PHE A 71 3.89 -2.95 21.67
CA PHE A 71 3.92 -3.85 20.52
C PHE A 71 2.89 -4.97 20.64
N GLU A 72 2.66 -5.50 21.82
CA GLU A 72 1.59 -6.47 22.07
C GLU A 72 0.22 -5.87 21.74
N TRP A 73 -0.04 -4.64 22.18
CA TRP A 73 -1.28 -3.94 21.84
C TRP A 73 -1.43 -3.76 20.32
N LEU A 74 -0.37 -3.34 19.60
CA LEU A 74 -0.39 -3.22 18.16
C LEU A 74 -0.66 -4.56 17.45
N HIS A 75 -0.06 -5.64 17.91
CA HIS A 75 -0.25 -6.96 17.31
C HIS A 75 -1.67 -7.52 17.53
N HIS A 76 -2.34 -7.14 18.59
CA HIS A 76 -3.72 -7.55 18.87
C HIS A 76 -4.77 -6.68 18.16
N ASP A 77 -4.41 -5.50 17.66
CA ASP A 77 -5.34 -4.63 16.97
C ASP A 77 -5.53 -5.09 15.51
N SER A 78 -6.77 -5.48 15.17
CA SER A 78 -7.13 -5.97 13.84
C SER A 78 -6.91 -4.97 12.71
N ARG A 79 -6.82 -3.68 13.03
CA ARG A 79 -6.59 -2.57 12.10
C ARG A 79 -5.12 -2.45 11.69
N VAL A 80 -4.21 -3.10 12.42
CA VAL A 80 -2.77 -3.10 12.11
C VAL A 80 -2.47 -4.22 11.10
N ALA A 81 -1.79 -3.85 10.00
CA ALA A 81 -1.28 -4.80 9.02
C ALA A 81 0.14 -5.24 9.36
N PHE A 82 0.97 -4.29 9.80
CA PHE A 82 2.36 -4.52 10.13
C PHE A 82 2.84 -3.53 11.18
N ALA A 83 3.61 -4.01 12.15
CA ALA A 83 4.30 -3.20 13.12
C ALA A 83 5.69 -3.77 13.40
N ALA A 84 6.71 -2.92 13.37
CA ALA A 84 8.08 -3.31 13.71
C ALA A 84 8.76 -2.23 14.56
N PRO A 85 9.60 -2.63 15.52
CA PRO A 85 10.35 -1.70 16.35
C PRO A 85 11.39 -0.95 15.51
N LEU A 86 11.57 0.34 15.80
CA LEU A 86 12.49 1.22 15.11
C LEU A 86 13.37 1.94 16.14
N THR A 87 14.65 2.05 15.81
CA THR A 87 15.64 2.71 16.65
C THR A 87 15.52 4.24 16.58
N ARG A 88 16.34 4.95 17.38
CA ARG A 88 16.45 6.41 17.33
C ARG A 88 16.83 6.88 15.92
N SER A 89 16.34 8.06 15.52
CA SER A 89 16.55 8.61 14.16
C SER A 89 18.05 8.65 13.76
N LEU A 90 18.91 9.07 14.68
CA LEU A 90 20.37 9.12 14.45
C LEU A 90 21.00 7.73 14.30
N SER A 91 20.40 6.70 14.88
CA SER A 91 20.86 5.32 14.81
C SER A 91 20.29 4.54 13.61
N ALA A 92 19.29 5.12 12.93
CA ALA A 92 18.58 4.47 11.84
C ALA A 92 19.24 4.68 10.46
N VAL A 93 20.49 5.11 10.37
CA VAL A 93 21.20 5.30 9.10
C VAL A 93 22.52 4.54 9.07
N ALA A 94 22.93 4.05 7.91
CA ALA A 94 24.22 3.42 7.68
C ALA A 94 24.79 3.83 6.32
N ASP A 95 26.10 3.69 6.16
CA ASP A 95 26.71 3.80 4.84
C ASP A 95 26.73 2.41 4.19
N ILE A 96 26.42 2.34 2.90
CA ILE A 96 26.43 1.10 2.14
C ILE A 96 27.54 1.17 1.09
N ARG A 97 28.47 0.23 1.14
CA ARG A 97 29.53 0.09 0.14
C ARG A 97 29.11 -0.97 -0.87
N GLY A 98 28.90 -0.56 -2.11
CA GLY A 98 28.68 -1.44 -3.25
C GLY A 98 29.96 -1.69 -4.05
N LYS A 99 29.82 -2.34 -5.20
CA LYS A 99 30.94 -2.63 -6.11
C LYS A 99 31.59 -1.38 -6.71
N LYS A 100 30.82 -0.32 -6.93
CA LYS A 100 31.29 0.88 -7.65
C LYS A 100 31.31 2.14 -6.79
N ARG A 101 30.40 2.27 -5.86
CA ARG A 101 30.17 3.51 -5.10
C ARG A 101 29.83 3.21 -3.64
N ILE A 102 29.92 4.24 -2.82
CA ILE A 102 29.49 4.23 -1.42
C ILE A 102 28.26 5.14 -1.32
N LEU A 103 27.15 4.61 -0.85
CA LEU A 103 25.95 5.36 -0.53
C LEU A 103 26.04 5.75 0.95
N THR A 104 26.14 7.04 1.23
CA THR A 104 26.20 7.56 2.60
C THR A 104 24.80 7.87 3.12
N GLY A 105 24.56 7.55 4.40
CA GLY A 105 23.33 7.90 5.09
C GLY A 105 22.09 7.17 4.56
N ALA A 106 22.24 5.91 4.11
CA ALA A 106 21.09 5.08 3.77
C ALA A 106 20.26 4.77 5.03
N GLU A 107 18.93 4.87 4.92
CA GLU A 107 18.02 4.59 6.03
C GLU A 107 17.95 3.08 6.27
N MET A 108 18.13 2.65 7.51
CA MET A 108 17.95 1.26 7.93
C MET A 108 16.50 1.08 8.42
N LEU A 109 15.73 0.26 7.74
CA LEU A 109 14.33 0.00 8.04
C LEU A 109 14.15 -1.43 8.54
N PRO A 110 13.49 -1.63 9.71
CA PRO A 110 13.15 -2.96 10.18
C PRO A 110 12.07 -3.57 9.28
N THR A 111 12.22 -4.84 8.96
CA THR A 111 11.24 -5.59 8.17
C THR A 111 10.94 -6.95 8.78
N GLY A 112 9.84 -7.55 8.35
CA GLY A 112 9.38 -8.85 8.80
C GLY A 112 8.17 -9.35 8.00
N LYS A 113 7.60 -10.46 8.42
CA LYS A 113 6.42 -11.03 7.78
C LYS A 113 5.27 -10.02 7.77
N GLY A 114 4.66 -9.82 6.59
CA GLY A 114 3.53 -8.91 6.42
C GLY A 114 3.93 -7.46 6.11
N ASP A 115 5.20 -7.16 5.89
CA ASP A 115 5.64 -5.83 5.47
C ASP A 115 5.01 -5.45 4.11
N PRO A 116 4.21 -4.39 4.04
CA PRO A 116 3.53 -3.98 2.81
C PRO A 116 4.47 -3.62 1.66
N LEU A 117 5.70 -3.16 1.96
CA LEU A 117 6.70 -2.81 0.94
C LEU A 117 7.40 -4.04 0.35
N LEU A 118 7.31 -5.20 1.01
CA LEU A 118 8.00 -6.43 0.62
C LEU A 118 7.04 -7.58 0.26
N ARG A 119 5.80 -7.29 -0.15
CA ARG A 119 4.75 -8.30 -0.40
C ARG A 119 5.19 -9.42 -1.35
N ASP A 120 5.94 -9.06 -2.39
CA ASP A 120 6.34 -9.97 -3.47
C ASP A 120 7.85 -10.30 -3.44
N LEU A 121 8.53 -9.95 -2.34
CA LEU A 121 9.98 -10.12 -2.21
C LEU A 121 10.33 -11.10 -1.09
N SER A 122 11.51 -11.69 -1.20
CA SER A 122 12.06 -12.51 -0.11
C SER A 122 12.38 -11.61 1.09
N ILE A 123 11.74 -11.91 2.22
CA ILE A 123 11.95 -11.17 3.47
C ILE A 123 13.25 -11.65 4.10
N PRO A 124 14.15 -10.75 4.56
CA PRO A 124 15.34 -11.13 5.30
C PRO A 124 14.97 -11.87 6.58
N GLU A 125 15.40 -13.12 6.72
CA GLU A 125 15.17 -13.93 7.92
C GLU A 125 16.41 -13.98 8.82
N GLN A 126 17.57 -13.75 8.25
CA GLN A 126 18.86 -13.80 8.96
C GLN A 126 19.55 -12.42 8.97
N PRO A 127 20.33 -12.12 10.03
CA PRO A 127 21.03 -10.84 10.13
C PRO A 127 22.04 -10.55 9.01
N GLY A 128 22.41 -11.55 8.21
CA GLY A 128 23.29 -11.42 7.06
C GLY A 128 22.58 -11.15 5.72
N GLU A 129 21.27 -10.97 5.73
CA GLU A 129 20.47 -10.70 4.56
C GLU A 129 19.86 -9.31 4.62
N ALA A 130 19.69 -8.67 3.46
CA ALA A 130 19.06 -7.37 3.34
C ALA A 130 18.26 -7.26 2.04
N VAL A 131 17.23 -6.43 2.06
CA VAL A 131 16.56 -5.95 0.83
C VAL A 131 16.87 -4.48 0.69
N ILE A 132 17.23 -4.03 -0.51
CA ILE A 132 17.56 -2.63 -0.79
C ILE A 132 16.55 -2.01 -1.75
N THR A 133 16.38 -0.70 -1.70
CA THR A 133 15.54 0.00 -2.67
C THR A 133 16.23 0.08 -4.03
N GLU A 134 15.45 0.15 -5.10
CA GLU A 134 15.95 0.25 -6.49
C GLU A 134 16.87 1.47 -6.67
N ARG A 135 16.55 2.57 -6.01
CA ARG A 135 17.36 3.79 -6.00
C ARG A 135 18.71 3.59 -5.33
N ALA A 136 18.75 2.81 -4.25
CA ALA A 136 20.00 2.41 -3.61
C ALA A 136 20.79 1.41 -4.48
N ALA A 137 20.12 0.40 -5.03
CA ALA A 137 20.71 -0.61 -5.91
C ALA A 137 21.37 0.00 -7.14
N SER A 138 20.66 0.89 -7.84
CA SER A 138 21.14 1.60 -9.03
C SER A 138 22.37 2.47 -8.71
N TYR A 139 22.35 3.17 -7.57
CA TYR A 139 23.48 3.99 -7.14
C TYR A 139 24.72 3.16 -6.80
N LEU A 140 24.54 2.03 -6.11
CA LEU A 140 25.61 1.11 -5.69
C LEU A 140 26.14 0.23 -6.83
N GLY A 141 25.34 0.07 -7.91
CA GLY A 141 25.58 -0.92 -8.96
C GLY A 141 25.45 -2.35 -8.45
N ALA A 142 24.50 -2.59 -7.54
CA ALA A 142 24.24 -3.89 -6.93
C ALA A 142 22.97 -4.52 -7.49
N ALA A 143 22.98 -5.85 -7.63
CA ALA A 143 21.84 -6.65 -8.06
C ALA A 143 21.40 -7.62 -6.95
N ALA A 144 20.22 -8.20 -7.09
CA ALA A 144 19.78 -9.27 -6.21
C ALA A 144 20.76 -10.45 -6.27
N GLY A 145 21.14 -10.98 -5.11
CA GLY A 145 22.16 -12.01 -4.96
C GLY A 145 23.58 -11.49 -4.71
N ASP A 146 23.86 -10.20 -4.96
CA ASP A 146 25.15 -9.58 -4.64
C ASP A 146 25.34 -9.39 -3.14
N THR A 147 26.62 -9.29 -2.72
CA THR A 147 26.98 -8.92 -1.36
C THR A 147 27.42 -7.46 -1.32
N VAL A 148 26.84 -6.68 -0.42
CA VAL A 148 27.22 -5.30 -0.12
C VAL A 148 27.71 -5.20 1.32
N GLU A 149 28.53 -4.20 1.62
CA GLU A 149 29.02 -3.98 2.99
C GLU A 149 28.23 -2.84 3.64
N LEU A 150 27.57 -3.12 4.74
CA LEU A 150 27.01 -2.10 5.62
C LEU A 150 28.11 -1.58 6.54
N VAL A 151 28.29 -0.28 6.59
CA VAL A 151 29.28 0.39 7.43
C VAL A 151 28.55 1.15 8.51
N ILE A 152 28.68 0.64 9.75
CA ILE A 152 28.10 1.27 10.94
C ILE A 152 29.22 2.00 11.66
N THR A 153 29.06 3.30 11.84
CA THR A 153 30.06 4.15 12.49
C THR A 153 29.61 4.56 13.89
N ARG A 154 30.56 4.66 14.81
CA ARG A 154 30.39 5.24 16.14
C ARG A 154 31.58 6.14 16.49
N THR A 155 31.40 7.01 17.46
CA THR A 155 32.47 7.81 18.04
C THR A 155 32.60 7.46 19.50
N VAL A 156 33.75 6.96 19.91
CA VAL A 156 34.07 6.60 21.30
C VAL A 156 35.39 7.29 21.67
N ASN A 157 35.40 8.07 22.74
CA ASN A 157 36.59 8.82 23.20
C ASN A 157 37.24 9.63 22.07
N ASP A 158 36.44 10.39 21.30
CA ASP A 158 36.88 11.19 20.14
C ASP A 158 37.52 10.41 18.99
N ARG A 159 37.46 9.10 19.03
CA ARG A 159 37.92 8.23 17.93
C ARG A 159 36.71 7.68 17.16
N ARG A 160 36.76 7.85 15.85
CA ARG A 160 35.73 7.28 14.95
C ARG A 160 36.07 5.83 14.68
N GLU A 161 35.21 4.93 15.10
CA GLU A 161 35.26 3.50 14.82
C GLU A 161 34.20 3.15 13.78
N ALA A 162 34.51 2.21 12.90
CA ALA A 162 33.59 1.74 11.87
C ALA A 162 33.64 0.22 11.76
N GLU A 163 32.49 -0.43 11.86
CA GLU A 163 32.35 -1.85 11.59
C GLU A 163 31.74 -2.07 10.19
N ARG A 164 32.31 -3.03 9.47
CA ARG A 164 31.88 -3.41 8.12
C ARG A 164 31.25 -4.78 8.18
N ILE A 165 29.99 -4.85 7.77
CA ILE A 165 29.18 -6.07 7.84
C ILE A 165 28.80 -6.45 6.42
N PRO A 166 29.26 -7.60 5.90
CA PRO A 166 28.80 -8.09 4.63
C PRO A 166 27.36 -8.58 4.76
N VAL A 167 26.47 -8.08 3.90
CA VAL A 167 25.08 -8.50 3.80
C VAL A 167 24.74 -8.89 2.38
N LYS A 168 24.01 -9.97 2.21
CA LYS A 168 23.54 -10.45 0.92
C LYS A 168 22.25 -9.75 0.54
N VAL A 169 22.16 -9.19 -0.66
CA VAL A 169 20.96 -8.58 -1.19
C VAL A 169 19.97 -9.67 -1.60
N ALA A 170 18.93 -9.89 -0.79
CA ALA A 170 17.89 -10.88 -1.04
C ALA A 170 16.87 -10.41 -2.08
N GLY A 171 16.67 -9.08 -2.21
CA GLY A 171 15.72 -8.51 -3.16
C GLY A 171 15.90 -7.01 -3.32
N ILE A 172 15.17 -6.43 -4.28
CA ILE A 172 15.18 -4.99 -4.59
C ILE A 172 13.74 -4.50 -4.62
N VAL A 173 13.43 -3.49 -3.78
CA VAL A 173 12.12 -2.83 -3.75
C VAL A 173 12.03 -1.85 -4.92
N PRO A 174 11.01 -1.97 -5.79
CA PRO A 174 10.85 -1.07 -6.93
C PRO A 174 10.65 0.40 -6.50
N GLU A 175 11.08 1.34 -7.32
CA GLU A 175 10.94 2.78 -7.05
C GLU A 175 9.47 3.21 -6.95
N SER A 176 8.55 2.47 -7.60
CA SER A 176 7.11 2.68 -7.48
C SER A 176 6.55 2.49 -6.06
N LEU A 177 7.20 1.67 -5.22
CA LEU A 177 6.80 1.41 -3.84
C LEU A 177 7.58 2.27 -2.84
N SER A 178 8.82 2.65 -3.15
CA SER A 178 9.65 3.50 -2.28
C SER A 178 10.72 4.23 -3.07
N ASP A 179 10.71 5.56 -2.99
CA ASP A 179 11.70 6.45 -3.57
C ASP A 179 12.89 6.74 -2.63
N LEU A 180 12.87 6.17 -1.42
CA LEU A 180 13.91 6.33 -0.42
C LEU A 180 15.19 5.60 -0.82
N LYS A 181 16.34 6.07 -0.29
CA LYS A 181 17.61 5.33 -0.31
C LYS A 181 17.71 4.53 0.99
N ALA A 182 17.13 3.34 1.02
CA ALA A 182 16.97 2.55 2.23
C ALA A 182 17.43 1.11 2.06
N VAL A 183 17.74 0.50 3.20
CA VAL A 183 18.04 -0.93 3.34
C VAL A 183 17.10 -1.52 4.39
N PHE A 184 16.44 -2.60 4.04
CA PHE A 184 15.52 -3.35 4.91
C PHE A 184 16.29 -4.50 5.55
N LEU A 185 16.24 -4.55 6.88
CA LEU A 185 17.00 -5.47 7.71
C LEU A 185 16.12 -6.10 8.77
N THR A 186 16.60 -7.17 9.39
CA THR A 186 15.90 -7.73 10.56
C THR A 186 15.90 -6.74 11.72
N PRO A 187 14.84 -6.70 12.55
CA PRO A 187 14.78 -5.84 13.74
C PRO A 187 15.95 -6.04 14.67
N ASP A 188 16.41 -7.28 14.82
CA ASP A 188 17.55 -7.63 15.67
C ASP A 188 18.87 -7.03 15.16
N PHE A 189 19.06 -6.99 13.83
CA PHE A 189 20.22 -6.31 13.24
C PHE A 189 20.23 -4.81 13.59
N ILE A 190 19.09 -4.15 13.45
CA ILE A 190 18.96 -2.71 13.70
C ILE A 190 19.17 -2.40 15.17
N THR A 191 18.62 -3.23 16.06
CA THR A 191 18.83 -3.11 17.50
C THR A 191 20.30 -3.32 17.88
N ALA A 192 20.98 -4.30 17.28
CA ALA A 192 22.41 -4.52 17.51
C ALA A 192 23.27 -3.35 17.01
N ALA A 193 22.89 -2.74 15.87
CA ALA A 193 23.56 -1.55 15.34
C ALA A 193 23.39 -0.32 16.27
N GLU A 194 22.22 -0.13 16.87
CA GLU A 194 21.98 0.92 17.86
C GLU A 194 22.83 0.74 19.11
N ARG A 195 22.85 -0.48 19.67
CA ARG A 195 23.69 -0.83 20.83
C ARG A 195 25.17 -0.62 20.57
N TYR A 196 25.64 -0.95 19.36
CA TYR A 196 27.02 -0.68 18.97
C TYR A 196 27.33 0.82 19.03
N ARG A 197 26.42 1.68 18.60
CA ARG A 197 26.59 3.13 18.71
C ARG A 197 26.57 3.65 20.13
N ASP A 198 25.84 2.96 21.01
CA ASP A 198 25.82 3.26 22.46
C ASP A 198 27.06 2.73 23.20
N GLY A 199 28.04 2.20 22.49
CA GLY A 199 29.33 1.76 23.05
C GLY A 199 29.45 0.25 23.28
N GLU A 200 28.40 -0.52 23.03
CA GLU A 200 28.46 -1.99 23.14
C GLU A 200 29.17 -2.61 21.92
N PRO A 201 29.70 -3.84 22.04
CA PRO A 201 30.17 -4.60 20.88
C PRO A 201 29.06 -4.90 19.90
N LEU A 202 29.40 -5.02 18.60
CA LEU A 202 28.42 -5.34 17.57
C LEU A 202 28.11 -6.85 17.55
N PHE A 203 26.97 -7.23 18.09
CA PHE A 203 26.52 -8.63 18.18
C PHE A 203 25.79 -9.11 16.93
N ILE A 204 26.39 -8.90 15.77
CA ILE A 204 25.90 -9.38 14.48
C ILE A 204 26.90 -10.43 13.97
N LEU A 205 26.44 -11.58 13.51
CA LEU A 205 27.24 -12.67 12.95
C LEU A 205 28.20 -13.40 13.93
N GLY A 206 27.91 -13.37 15.24
CA GLY A 206 28.56 -14.28 16.22
C GLY A 206 30.03 -14.09 16.52
N ARG A 207 30.67 -13.08 15.92
CA ARG A 207 32.14 -12.88 16.06
C ARG A 207 32.54 -11.97 17.19
N ASN A 208 31.60 -11.35 17.88
CA ASN A 208 31.89 -10.39 18.93
C ASN A 208 31.63 -10.98 20.31
N VAL A 209 32.66 -11.01 21.10
CA VAL A 209 32.64 -11.45 22.49
C VAL A 209 32.16 -10.31 23.35
N VAL A 210 31.13 -10.53 24.17
CA VAL A 210 30.61 -9.53 25.12
C VAL A 210 31.64 -9.22 26.18
N SER A 211 32.22 -10.27 26.72
CA SER A 211 33.25 -10.20 27.77
C SER A 211 33.96 -11.53 27.90
N VAL A 212 35.15 -11.45 28.43
CA VAL A 212 35.92 -12.59 28.93
C VAL A 212 35.94 -12.52 30.44
N SER A 213 35.59 -13.60 31.12
CA SER A 213 35.44 -13.62 32.58
C SER A 213 36.12 -14.86 33.20
N THR A 214 36.76 -14.66 34.32
CA THR A 214 37.34 -15.73 35.16
C THR A 214 36.53 -16.02 36.42
N GLY A 215 35.34 -15.39 36.55
CA GLY A 215 34.56 -15.43 37.79
C GLY A 215 34.95 -14.34 38.78
N THR A 216 36.21 -13.92 38.80
CA THR A 216 36.71 -12.85 39.67
C THR A 216 37.03 -11.55 38.94
N ALA A 217 37.39 -11.63 37.66
CA ALA A 217 37.68 -10.49 36.79
C ALA A 217 36.92 -10.62 35.46
N THR A 218 36.54 -9.47 34.88
CA THR A 218 35.79 -9.43 33.60
C THR A 218 36.38 -8.31 32.73
N GLU A 219 36.82 -8.63 31.53
CA GLU A 219 37.13 -7.67 30.45
C GLU A 219 36.06 -7.65 29.36
N LYS A 220 35.71 -6.46 28.84
CA LYS A 220 34.67 -6.24 27.83
C LYS A 220 35.27 -5.76 26.52
N GLY A 221 34.54 -6.00 25.44
CA GLY A 221 34.85 -5.41 24.12
C GLY A 221 36.00 -6.09 23.36
N ILE A 222 36.35 -7.31 23.67
CA ILE A 222 37.40 -8.07 23.02
C ILE A 222 36.89 -8.65 21.70
N LYS A 223 37.62 -8.47 20.60
CA LYS A 223 37.31 -9.08 19.30
C LYS A 223 37.91 -10.48 19.21
N ALA A 224 37.06 -11.45 18.85
CA ALA A 224 37.49 -12.82 18.61
C ALA A 224 37.93 -13.03 17.16
N GLU A 225 39.04 -13.68 16.96
CA GLU A 225 39.49 -14.18 15.65
C GLU A 225 39.59 -15.71 15.68
N SER A 226 39.41 -16.36 14.52
CA SER A 226 39.62 -17.81 14.41
C SER A 226 41.11 -18.12 14.30
N ALA A 227 41.56 -19.09 15.06
CA ALA A 227 42.87 -19.69 14.86
C ALA A 227 42.83 -20.45 13.56
N GLY A 228 43.11 -19.93 12.40
CA GLY A 228 43.11 -20.67 11.11
C GLY A 228 43.32 -22.19 11.25
N ALA A 229 43.30 -22.98 10.20
CA ALA A 229 43.30 -24.46 10.18
C ALA A 229 44.53 -25.13 10.84
N GLY A 230 45.07 -24.59 11.90
CA GLY A 230 46.17 -25.16 12.72
C GLY A 230 45.61 -25.55 14.10
N ASP A 231 46.05 -26.69 14.59
CA ASP A 231 45.68 -27.41 15.82
C ASP A 231 45.78 -26.61 17.14
N ALA A 232 45.19 -25.44 17.26
CA ALA A 232 45.09 -24.78 18.56
C ALA A 232 44.13 -25.55 19.47
N LYS A 233 44.63 -26.22 20.48
CA LYS A 233 43.88 -26.97 21.48
C LYS A 233 43.16 -26.06 22.48
N GLY A 234 43.52 -24.79 22.56
CA GLY A 234 42.96 -23.78 23.46
C GLY A 234 42.93 -22.40 22.84
N ALA A 235 42.46 -21.41 23.61
CA ALA A 235 42.45 -20.01 23.17
C ALA A 235 43.83 -19.35 23.37
N VAL A 236 44.10 -18.36 22.51
CA VAL A 236 45.26 -17.48 22.66
C VAL A 236 44.74 -16.09 23.04
N LEU A 237 45.23 -15.55 24.16
CA LEU A 237 44.92 -14.20 24.64
C LEU A 237 46.14 -13.29 24.47
N SER A 238 45.92 -11.98 24.34
CA SER A 238 47.03 -11.03 24.48
C SER A 238 47.59 -11.08 25.92
N SER A 239 48.87 -10.87 26.05
CA SER A 239 49.55 -10.89 27.38
C SER A 239 48.94 -9.86 28.34
N GLY A 240 48.51 -8.69 27.83
CA GLY A 240 47.83 -7.66 28.61
C GLY A 240 46.46 -8.13 29.14
N THR A 241 45.65 -8.77 28.31
CA THR A 241 44.36 -9.32 28.71
C THR A 241 44.50 -10.50 29.66
N ALA A 242 45.47 -11.38 29.42
CA ALA A 242 45.74 -12.51 30.33
C ALA A 242 46.18 -12.04 31.72
N SER A 243 47.08 -11.05 31.78
CA SER A 243 47.49 -10.44 33.04
C SER A 243 46.39 -9.70 33.76
N ALA A 244 45.55 -8.96 33.05
CA ALA A 244 44.41 -8.25 33.64
C ALA A 244 43.35 -9.21 34.22
N LEU A 245 43.23 -10.40 33.65
CA LEU A 245 42.35 -11.46 34.11
C LEU A 245 42.98 -12.43 35.11
N GLY A 246 44.29 -12.30 35.36
CA GLY A 246 45.01 -13.19 36.26
C GLY A 246 45.07 -14.65 35.76
N LEU A 247 45.22 -14.84 34.44
CA LEU A 247 45.20 -16.14 33.78
C LEU A 247 46.61 -16.64 33.49
N ASP A 248 46.93 -17.83 33.96
CA ASP A 248 48.09 -18.60 33.60
C ASP A 248 47.79 -19.64 32.51
N GLN A 249 48.82 -20.14 31.83
CA GLN A 249 48.66 -21.19 30.83
C GLN A 249 47.96 -22.42 31.42
N GLY A 250 46.95 -22.93 30.71
CA GLY A 250 46.10 -24.02 31.17
C GLY A 250 44.92 -23.62 32.05
N SER A 251 44.78 -22.33 32.40
CA SER A 251 43.61 -21.82 33.16
C SER A 251 42.36 -21.86 32.32
N ARG A 252 41.21 -22.15 32.97
CA ARG A 252 39.89 -22.09 32.34
C ARG A 252 39.28 -20.72 32.51
N PHE A 253 38.67 -20.23 31.48
CA PHE A 253 37.95 -18.98 31.50
C PHE A 253 36.69 -19.05 30.62
N LEU A 254 35.77 -18.11 30.81
CA LEU A 254 34.54 -18.04 30.08
C LEU A 254 34.61 -16.93 29.02
N VAL A 255 34.29 -17.30 27.78
CA VAL A 255 34.05 -16.36 26.69
C VAL A 255 32.54 -16.23 26.52
N ILE A 256 32.01 -15.05 26.75
CA ILE A 256 30.59 -14.80 26.69
C ILE A 256 30.23 -14.23 25.32
N ALA A 257 29.59 -15.04 24.50
CA ALA A 257 29.01 -14.60 23.23
C ALA A 257 27.62 -13.97 23.47
N GLY A 258 27.27 -12.97 22.65
CA GLY A 258 25.94 -12.34 22.68
C GLY A 258 25.22 -12.48 21.35
N ARG A 259 23.90 -12.54 21.43
CA ARG A 259 23.02 -12.35 20.27
C ARG A 259 21.86 -11.45 20.66
N VAL A 260 21.34 -10.69 19.70
CA VAL A 260 20.11 -9.95 19.88
C VAL A 260 18.98 -10.81 19.32
N LYS A 261 17.97 -11.08 20.13
CA LYS A 261 16.76 -11.79 19.76
C LYS A 261 15.54 -11.09 20.36
N ASP A 262 14.56 -10.79 19.54
CA ASP A 262 13.33 -10.08 19.95
C ASP A 262 13.63 -8.80 20.75
N GLY A 263 14.63 -8.02 20.32
CA GLY A 263 15.09 -6.81 21.01
C GLY A 263 15.84 -7.03 22.33
N THR A 264 16.05 -8.29 22.74
CA THR A 264 16.74 -8.66 23.97
C THR A 264 18.15 -9.16 23.66
N LEU A 265 19.15 -8.72 24.46
CA LEU A 265 20.50 -9.26 24.38
C LEU A 265 20.58 -10.55 25.20
N GLU A 266 20.58 -11.68 24.52
CA GLU A 266 20.86 -12.98 25.13
C GLU A 266 22.37 -13.22 25.14
N LYS A 267 22.87 -13.79 26.22
CA LYS A 267 24.30 -14.09 26.42
C LYS A 267 24.48 -15.58 26.67
N CYS A 268 25.50 -16.16 26.02
CA CYS A 268 25.86 -17.56 26.21
C CYS A 268 27.35 -17.67 26.51
N PRO A 269 27.74 -18.25 27.66
CA PRO A 269 29.11 -18.50 28.01
C PRO A 269 29.63 -19.78 27.34
N PHE A 270 30.88 -19.72 26.89
CA PHE A 270 31.65 -20.84 26.35
C PHE A 270 32.91 -21.01 27.23
N GLU A 271 33.05 -22.16 27.84
CA GLU A 271 34.20 -22.47 28.66
C GLU A 271 35.38 -22.88 27.78
N ILE A 272 36.53 -22.24 27.98
CA ILE A 272 37.72 -22.42 27.12
C ILE A 272 38.96 -22.48 28.03
N VAL A 273 39.95 -23.21 27.56
CA VAL A 273 41.26 -23.30 28.23
C VAL A 273 42.23 -22.36 27.51
N LEU A 274 43.04 -21.60 28.29
CA LEU A 274 44.10 -20.75 27.76
C LEU A 274 45.28 -21.64 27.36
N ASP A 275 45.67 -21.56 26.06
CA ASP A 275 46.79 -22.31 25.53
C ASP A 275 48.09 -21.54 25.77
N PHE A 276 48.16 -20.30 25.33
CA PHE A 276 49.28 -19.40 25.65
C PHE A 276 48.87 -17.91 25.56
N ALA A 277 49.65 -17.02 26.19
CA ALA A 277 49.48 -15.57 26.08
C ALA A 277 50.47 -15.02 25.03
N SER A 278 49.91 -14.32 24.01
CA SER A 278 50.72 -13.69 22.96
C SER A 278 51.27 -12.33 23.41
N PRO A 279 52.50 -11.96 23.06
CA PRO A 279 53.04 -10.63 23.39
C PRO A 279 52.39 -9.49 22.56
N ASP A 280 51.47 -9.78 21.65
CA ASP A 280 50.82 -8.78 20.84
C ASP A 280 49.89 -7.89 21.72
N THR A 281 50.08 -6.58 21.65
CA THR A 281 49.40 -5.61 22.51
C THR A 281 47.95 -5.28 22.07
N ASN A 282 47.49 -5.78 20.90
CA ASN A 282 46.13 -5.62 20.49
C ASN A 282 45.23 -6.59 21.25
N ALA A 283 44.17 -6.07 21.90
CA ALA A 283 43.20 -6.82 22.69
C ALA A 283 42.36 -7.79 21.84
N LYS A 284 43.03 -8.80 21.28
CA LYS A 284 42.38 -9.84 20.46
C LYS A 284 42.47 -11.17 21.21
N ILE A 285 41.38 -11.92 21.10
CA ILE A 285 41.34 -13.31 21.50
C ILE A 285 41.29 -14.18 20.23
N VAL A 286 42.15 -15.16 20.14
CA VAL A 286 42.14 -16.16 19.08
C VAL A 286 41.54 -17.43 19.64
N LEU A 287 40.42 -17.87 19.05
CA LEU A 287 39.63 -19.00 19.52
C LEU A 287 39.81 -20.21 18.60
N PRO A 288 39.77 -21.45 19.14
CA PRO A 288 39.67 -22.67 18.35
C PRO A 288 38.48 -22.63 17.39
N GLU A 289 38.67 -23.20 16.21
CA GLU A 289 37.61 -23.19 15.19
C GLU A 289 36.33 -23.89 15.63
N SER A 290 36.41 -24.91 16.47
CA SER A 290 35.27 -25.59 17.07
C SER A 290 34.40 -24.67 17.93
N VAL A 291 35.06 -23.82 18.74
CA VAL A 291 34.38 -22.82 19.58
C VAL A 291 33.73 -21.73 18.72
N MET A 292 34.48 -21.25 17.74
CA MET A 292 33.95 -20.25 16.78
C MET A 292 32.71 -20.77 16.03
N ARG A 293 32.72 -22.02 15.59
CA ARG A 293 31.54 -22.65 14.96
C ARG A 293 30.36 -22.75 15.93
N SER A 294 30.63 -23.08 17.20
CA SER A 294 29.57 -23.12 18.22
C SER A 294 29.00 -21.76 18.53
N MET A 295 29.84 -20.72 18.61
CA MET A 295 29.40 -19.32 18.75
C MET A 295 28.63 -18.83 17.52
N ASP A 296 29.07 -19.18 16.32
CA ASP A 296 28.34 -18.88 15.07
C ASP A 296 26.99 -19.60 15.02
N SER A 297 26.93 -20.86 15.46
CA SER A 297 25.65 -21.60 15.58
C SER A 297 24.70 -20.92 16.57
N TYR A 298 25.19 -20.52 17.73
CA TYR A 298 24.41 -19.80 18.72
C TYR A 298 23.88 -18.47 18.19
N SER A 299 24.72 -17.67 17.51
CA SER A 299 24.30 -16.40 16.94
C SER A 299 23.23 -16.54 15.86
N ARG A 300 23.20 -17.66 15.14
CA ARG A 300 22.17 -17.99 14.12
C ARG A 300 20.90 -18.59 14.69
N GLY A 301 20.74 -18.63 16.01
CA GLY A 301 19.52 -19.12 16.67
C GLY A 301 19.68 -20.48 17.36
N GLY A 302 20.86 -21.10 17.33
CA GLY A 302 21.13 -22.36 18.03
C GLY A 302 20.98 -22.23 19.56
N ALA A 303 20.78 -23.37 20.23
CA ALA A 303 20.70 -23.41 21.68
C ALA A 303 22.05 -23.09 22.33
N CYS A 304 22.02 -22.42 23.49
CA CYS A 304 23.21 -22.27 24.34
C CYS A 304 23.57 -23.62 24.97
N GLN A 305 24.80 -24.10 24.74
CA GLN A 305 25.28 -25.41 25.20
C GLN A 305 25.91 -25.37 26.60
N PHE A 306 25.82 -24.25 27.30
CA PHE A 306 26.41 -24.10 28.65
C PHE A 306 25.55 -24.86 29.69
N SER A 307 26.23 -25.75 30.47
CA SER A 307 25.60 -26.58 31.48
C SER A 307 25.48 -25.91 32.87
N GLY A 308 26.06 -24.72 33.06
CA GLY A 308 26.07 -23.99 34.34
C GLY A 308 24.86 -23.06 34.49
N ASN A 309 24.70 -22.49 35.70
CA ASN A 309 23.64 -21.53 35.95
C ASN A 309 24.00 -20.15 35.36
N LEU A 310 23.24 -19.69 34.37
CA LEU A 310 23.45 -18.40 33.70
C LEU A 310 23.36 -17.19 34.67
N LYS A 311 22.65 -17.33 35.81
CA LYS A 311 22.50 -16.26 36.80
C LYS A 311 23.78 -15.96 37.57
N ASP A 312 24.69 -16.91 37.64
CA ASP A 312 25.96 -16.77 38.35
C ASP A 312 27.04 -16.06 37.56
N ILE A 313 26.75 -15.73 36.29
CA ILE A 313 27.72 -15.10 35.40
C ILE A 313 27.48 -13.59 35.38
N PRO A 314 28.47 -12.75 35.71
CA PRO A 314 28.32 -11.31 35.69
C PRO A 314 27.90 -10.80 34.32
N GLY A 315 26.78 -10.10 34.25
CA GLY A 315 26.24 -9.55 33.00
C GLY A 315 25.60 -10.55 32.04
N ALA A 316 25.32 -11.79 32.45
CA ALA A 316 24.65 -12.81 31.63
C ALA A 316 23.11 -12.64 31.58
N THR A 317 22.54 -11.79 32.45
CA THR A 317 21.09 -11.52 32.43
C THR A 317 20.68 -10.77 31.16
N PRO A 318 19.58 -11.16 30.50
CA PRO A 318 19.06 -10.43 29.36
C PRO A 318 18.75 -8.99 29.75
N VAL A 319 19.28 -8.03 29.02
CA VAL A 319 18.97 -6.61 29.18
C VAL A 319 18.09 -6.19 28.01
N ARG A 320 16.85 -5.81 28.31
CA ARG A 320 15.90 -5.30 27.34
C ARG A 320 15.88 -3.78 27.40
N HIS A 321 16.04 -3.14 26.25
CA HIS A 321 15.92 -1.71 26.13
C HIS A 321 14.62 -1.38 25.40
N PRO A 322 13.89 -0.34 25.86
CA PRO A 322 12.72 0.13 25.16
C PRO A 322 13.12 0.67 23.79
N PHE A 323 12.24 0.47 22.80
CA PHE A 323 12.45 1.00 21.47
C PHE A 323 12.08 2.48 21.41
N ALA A 324 12.80 3.23 20.58
CA ALA A 324 12.56 4.67 20.47
C ALA A 324 11.34 5.00 19.61
N ARG A 325 11.07 4.19 18.58
CA ARG A 325 10.00 4.39 17.61
C ARG A 325 9.46 3.07 17.10
N ALA A 326 8.37 3.13 16.34
CA ALA A 326 7.83 1.99 15.62
C ALA A 326 7.51 2.38 14.17
N ARG A 327 7.64 1.42 13.28
CA ARG A 327 7.16 1.50 11.90
C ARG A 327 5.83 0.76 11.85
N ILE A 328 4.75 1.49 11.59
CA ILE A 328 3.38 0.99 11.72
C ILE A 328 2.66 1.20 10.39
N TYR A 329 1.97 0.15 9.93
CA TYR A 329 1.09 0.21 8.76
C TYR A 329 -0.31 -0.23 9.14
N ALA A 330 -1.29 0.59 8.81
CA ALA A 330 -2.69 0.23 8.93
C ALA A 330 -3.10 -0.78 7.84
N ARG A 331 -4.16 -1.53 8.08
CA ARG A 331 -4.68 -2.53 7.13
C ARG A 331 -5.49 -1.89 6.01
N SER A 332 -6.19 -0.80 6.30
CA SER A 332 -6.97 -0.04 5.33
C SER A 332 -6.74 1.47 5.48
N LEU A 333 -7.03 2.22 4.42
CA LEU A 333 -6.96 3.68 4.43
C LEU A 333 -7.94 4.30 5.45
N ASP A 334 -9.04 3.60 5.74
CA ASP A 334 -10.07 4.07 6.68
C ASP A 334 -9.58 4.00 8.13
N ASP A 335 -8.73 3.03 8.41
CA ASP A 335 -8.19 2.78 9.75
C ASP A 335 -7.06 3.76 10.13
N VAL A 336 -6.33 4.32 9.13
CA VAL A 336 -5.14 5.16 9.37
C VAL A 336 -5.42 6.29 10.35
N GLY A 337 -6.49 7.06 10.11
CA GLY A 337 -6.81 8.23 10.91
C GLY A 337 -7.31 7.89 12.31
N GLN A 338 -8.01 6.77 12.49
CA GLN A 338 -8.49 6.32 13.80
C GLN A 338 -7.36 5.72 14.62
N LEU A 339 -6.59 4.80 14.01
CA LEU A 339 -5.46 4.15 14.65
C LEU A 339 -4.40 5.17 15.10
N SER A 340 -4.11 6.17 14.27
CA SER A 340 -3.20 7.27 14.60
C SER A 340 -3.65 8.04 15.86
N ARG A 341 -4.94 8.37 15.97
CA ARG A 341 -5.52 9.05 17.15
C ARG A 341 -5.47 8.18 18.38
N ASP A 342 -5.78 6.89 18.26
CA ASP A 342 -5.78 5.95 19.40
C ASP A 342 -4.35 5.75 19.92
N ILE A 343 -3.35 5.67 19.04
CA ILE A 343 -1.93 5.63 19.43
C ILE A 343 -1.55 6.90 20.21
N SER A 344 -1.89 8.07 19.64
CA SER A 344 -1.56 9.35 20.28
C SER A 344 -2.24 9.53 21.63
N ALA A 345 -3.51 9.16 21.75
CA ALA A 345 -4.28 9.30 22.98
C ALA A 345 -3.84 8.33 24.10
N LYS A 346 -3.49 7.09 23.72
CA LYS A 346 -3.15 6.05 24.72
C LYS A 346 -1.71 6.12 25.21
N TRP A 347 -0.79 6.50 24.29
CA TRP A 347 0.65 6.40 24.55
C TRP A 347 1.36 7.76 24.60
N ASP A 348 0.62 8.87 24.47
CA ASP A 348 1.14 10.25 24.45
C ASP A 348 2.24 10.45 23.40
N ILE A 349 2.02 9.87 22.21
CA ILE A 349 2.97 9.89 21.10
C ILE A 349 2.38 10.71 19.96
N GLU A 350 3.09 11.72 19.50
CA GLU A 350 2.70 12.45 18.32
C GLU A 350 2.92 11.60 17.07
N THR A 351 1.86 11.45 16.27
CA THR A 351 1.90 10.67 15.03
C THR A 351 1.60 11.55 13.83
N ARG A 352 2.23 11.25 12.71
CA ARG A 352 2.01 11.89 11.41
C ARG A 352 1.54 10.86 10.40
N THR A 353 0.48 11.17 9.70
CA THR A 353 -0.09 10.31 8.66
C THR A 353 -0.37 11.15 7.41
N ARG A 354 -0.60 10.50 6.29
CA ARG A 354 -1.15 11.15 5.09
C ARG A 354 -2.68 11.22 5.11
N ALA A 355 -3.29 11.15 6.31
CA ALA A 355 -4.75 11.19 6.48
C ALA A 355 -5.40 12.45 5.88
N ASP A 356 -4.70 13.58 5.88
CA ASP A 356 -5.18 14.82 5.27
C ASP A 356 -5.29 14.70 3.74
N ASP A 357 -4.35 14.03 3.09
CA ASP A 357 -4.39 13.80 1.65
C ASP A 357 -5.53 12.83 1.29
N ILE A 358 -5.74 11.80 2.12
CA ILE A 358 -6.85 10.87 2.00
C ILE A 358 -8.19 11.60 2.22
N SER A 359 -8.27 12.49 3.20
CA SER A 359 -9.49 13.26 3.48
C SER A 359 -9.83 14.23 2.35
N ARG A 360 -8.83 14.86 1.73
CA ARG A 360 -9.01 15.70 0.52
C ARG A 360 -9.51 14.89 -0.66
N ALA A 361 -8.96 13.68 -0.89
CA ALA A 361 -9.45 12.79 -1.95
C ALA A 361 -10.92 12.40 -1.74
N ARG A 362 -11.33 12.10 -0.50
CA ARG A 362 -12.73 11.84 -0.16
C ARG A 362 -13.63 13.06 -0.35
N PHE A 363 -13.15 14.25 0.01
CA PHE A 363 -13.88 15.49 -0.24
C PHE A 363 -14.13 15.71 -1.73
N VAL A 364 -13.10 15.54 -2.57
CA VAL A 364 -13.23 15.63 -4.04
C VAL A 364 -14.26 14.60 -4.55
N ARG A 365 -14.21 13.37 -4.04
CA ARG A 365 -15.21 12.34 -4.38
C ARG A 365 -16.63 12.79 -4.05
N SER A 366 -16.88 13.23 -2.82
CA SER A 366 -18.21 13.65 -2.39
C SER A 366 -18.71 14.88 -3.16
N ALA A 367 -17.82 15.82 -3.49
CA ALA A 367 -18.15 16.99 -4.31
C ALA A 367 -18.53 16.59 -5.74
N LEU A 368 -17.78 15.68 -6.38
CA LEU A 368 -18.10 15.16 -7.70
C LEU A 368 -19.44 14.39 -7.68
N ASP A 369 -19.71 13.62 -6.63
CA ASP A 369 -20.97 12.92 -6.46
C ASP A 369 -22.14 13.88 -6.37
N TYR A 370 -22.02 14.92 -5.57
CA TYR A 370 -23.06 15.95 -5.42
C TYR A 370 -23.34 16.68 -6.74
N VAL A 371 -22.30 17.14 -7.42
CA VAL A 371 -22.42 17.82 -8.72
C VAL A 371 -23.07 16.90 -9.75
N PHE A 372 -22.65 15.65 -9.83
CA PHE A 372 -23.24 14.68 -10.74
C PHE A 372 -24.74 14.50 -10.49
N TRP A 373 -25.15 14.25 -9.23
CA TRP A 373 -26.54 14.03 -8.91
C TRP A 373 -27.40 15.27 -9.15
N LEU A 374 -26.88 16.47 -8.90
CA LEU A 374 -27.56 17.72 -9.19
C LEU A 374 -27.79 17.88 -10.69
N VAL A 375 -26.77 17.70 -11.52
CA VAL A 375 -26.86 17.78 -12.98
C VAL A 375 -27.79 16.68 -13.52
N ALA A 376 -27.70 15.47 -13.02
CA ALA A 376 -28.56 14.35 -13.43
C ALA A 376 -30.01 14.61 -13.13
N LEU A 377 -30.33 15.15 -11.96
CA LEU A 377 -31.71 15.47 -11.56
C LEU A 377 -32.32 16.59 -12.44
N VAL A 378 -31.58 17.67 -12.64
CA VAL A 378 -32.03 18.78 -13.50
C VAL A 378 -32.23 18.32 -14.94
N SER A 379 -31.27 17.52 -15.45
CA SER A 379 -31.33 16.98 -16.81
C SER A 379 -32.50 15.99 -16.99
N ALA A 380 -32.72 15.11 -15.99
CA ALA A 380 -33.88 14.19 -16.01
C ALA A 380 -35.21 14.93 -15.97
N ALA A 381 -35.33 15.98 -15.16
CA ALA A 381 -36.52 16.82 -15.12
C ALA A 381 -36.78 17.53 -16.46
N GLY A 382 -35.73 18.15 -17.02
CA GLY A 382 -35.80 18.80 -18.34
C GLY A 382 -36.19 17.84 -19.46
N MET A 383 -35.54 16.64 -19.49
CA MET A 383 -35.90 15.59 -20.45
C MET A 383 -37.32 15.11 -20.30
N THR A 384 -37.80 14.94 -19.07
CA THR A 384 -39.18 14.54 -18.78
C THR A 384 -40.15 15.58 -19.30
N CYS A 385 -40.00 16.86 -18.96
CA CYS A 385 -40.84 17.95 -19.44
C CYS A 385 -40.84 18.05 -20.97
N PHE A 386 -39.65 17.92 -21.60
CA PHE A 386 -39.53 17.96 -23.05
C PHE A 386 -40.30 16.81 -23.73
N LEU A 387 -40.12 15.57 -23.26
CA LEU A 387 -40.82 14.41 -23.81
C LEU A 387 -42.31 14.49 -23.65
N PHE A 388 -42.80 14.90 -22.47
CA PHE A 388 -44.26 15.10 -22.25
C PHE A 388 -44.83 16.15 -23.19
N GLY A 389 -44.16 17.31 -23.33
CA GLY A 389 -44.60 18.35 -24.27
C GLY A 389 -44.61 17.89 -25.71
N THR A 390 -43.56 17.18 -26.13
CA THR A 390 -43.42 16.69 -27.52
C THR A 390 -44.44 15.62 -27.84
N PHE A 391 -44.69 14.66 -26.95
CA PHE A 391 -45.72 13.62 -27.16
C PHE A 391 -47.12 14.23 -27.17
N THR A 392 -47.42 15.22 -26.33
CA THR A 392 -48.68 15.93 -26.32
C THR A 392 -48.90 16.64 -27.67
N ALA A 393 -47.93 17.40 -28.16
CA ALA A 393 -47.99 18.08 -29.44
C ALA A 393 -48.11 17.10 -30.63
N ASP A 394 -47.42 15.95 -30.57
CA ASP A 394 -47.52 14.93 -31.62
C ASP A 394 -48.94 14.31 -31.68
N ILE A 395 -49.55 14.08 -30.54
CA ILE A 395 -50.93 13.57 -30.47
C ILE A 395 -51.93 14.58 -31.04
N GLU A 396 -51.82 15.86 -30.65
CA GLU A 396 -52.66 16.91 -31.21
C GLU A 396 -52.57 16.93 -32.73
N ARG A 397 -51.35 16.82 -33.27
CA ARG A 397 -51.12 16.77 -34.73
C ARG A 397 -51.69 15.51 -35.40
N LYS A 398 -51.62 14.36 -34.71
CA LYS A 398 -52.07 13.05 -35.19
C LYS A 398 -53.56 12.76 -34.88
N THR A 399 -54.28 13.71 -34.26
CA THR A 399 -55.66 13.52 -33.80
C THR A 399 -56.57 12.99 -34.90
N GLN A 400 -56.48 13.50 -36.14
CA GLN A 400 -57.28 13.02 -37.29
C GLN A 400 -56.92 11.59 -37.69
N THR A 401 -55.64 11.27 -37.74
CA THR A 401 -55.13 9.92 -38.07
C THR A 401 -55.59 8.91 -37.02
N ILE A 402 -55.56 9.28 -35.74
CA ILE A 402 -56.06 8.46 -34.63
C ILE A 402 -57.59 8.25 -34.75
N ALA A 403 -58.32 9.30 -35.06
CA ALA A 403 -59.76 9.21 -35.25
C ALA A 403 -60.16 8.27 -36.43
N MET A 404 -59.42 8.37 -37.58
CA MET A 404 -59.63 7.47 -38.71
C MET A 404 -59.29 6.01 -38.37
N LEU A 405 -58.17 5.76 -37.66
CA LEU A 405 -57.83 4.42 -37.22
C LEU A 405 -58.90 3.81 -36.28
N ARG A 406 -59.48 4.62 -35.42
CA ARG A 406 -60.59 4.19 -34.54
C ARG A 406 -61.89 3.89 -35.31
N LEU A 407 -62.20 4.65 -36.33
CA LEU A 407 -63.33 4.38 -37.21
C LEU A 407 -63.14 3.08 -38.03
N MET A 408 -61.90 2.72 -38.37
CA MET A 408 -61.55 1.44 -39.01
C MET A 408 -61.54 0.24 -38.04
N GLY A 409 -62.01 0.42 -36.76
CA GLY A 409 -62.19 -0.65 -35.80
C GLY A 409 -60.99 -0.91 -34.83
N LEU A 410 -60.01 -0.03 -34.80
CA LEU A 410 -58.93 -0.18 -33.80
C LEU A 410 -59.47 0.19 -32.39
N THR A 411 -59.23 -0.73 -31.45
CA THR A 411 -59.59 -0.51 -30.04
C THR A 411 -58.67 0.52 -29.39
N ARG A 412 -59.14 1.21 -28.33
CA ARG A 412 -58.35 2.18 -27.54
C ARG A 412 -57.02 1.59 -27.10
N LYS A 413 -56.99 0.32 -26.65
CA LYS A 413 -55.78 -0.39 -26.23
C LYS A 413 -54.76 -0.55 -27.37
N ARG A 414 -55.20 -0.80 -28.59
CA ARG A 414 -54.29 -0.95 -29.76
C ARG A 414 -53.68 0.37 -30.19
N VAL A 415 -54.43 1.47 -30.11
CA VAL A 415 -53.91 2.82 -30.37
C VAL A 415 -52.87 3.23 -29.33
N SER A 416 -53.18 2.98 -28.06
CA SER A 416 -52.23 3.21 -26.96
C SER A 416 -50.91 2.41 -27.14
N LEU A 417 -51.06 1.11 -27.51
CA LEU A 417 -49.89 0.26 -27.76
C LEU A 417 -49.04 0.72 -28.97
N PHE A 418 -49.67 1.30 -29.97
CA PHE A 418 -49.01 1.88 -31.14
C PHE A 418 -48.12 3.09 -30.73
N LEU A 419 -48.68 4.02 -29.93
CA LEU A 419 -47.93 5.19 -29.43
C LEU A 419 -46.78 4.77 -28.50
N MET A 420 -47.02 3.78 -27.64
CA MET A 420 -45.92 3.22 -26.80
C MET A 420 -44.82 2.55 -27.64
N ALA A 421 -45.15 1.82 -28.70
CA ALA A 421 -44.20 1.22 -29.60
C ALA A 421 -43.36 2.27 -30.32
N GLU A 422 -43.99 3.40 -30.74
CA GLU A 422 -43.30 4.54 -31.34
C GLU A 422 -42.29 5.15 -30.36
N GLY A 423 -42.68 5.43 -29.11
CA GLY A 423 -41.82 5.95 -28.06
C GLY A 423 -40.65 5.00 -27.72
N PHE A 424 -40.94 3.69 -27.68
CA PHE A 424 -39.92 2.67 -27.45
C PHE A 424 -38.86 2.63 -28.56
N ILE A 425 -39.26 2.59 -29.82
CA ILE A 425 -38.35 2.56 -30.97
C ILE A 425 -37.47 3.82 -30.97
N LEU A 426 -38.08 4.97 -30.77
CA LEU A 426 -37.40 6.26 -30.83
C LEU A 426 -36.39 6.42 -29.69
N SER A 427 -36.78 6.08 -28.47
CA SER A 427 -35.87 6.15 -27.31
C SER A 427 -34.71 5.16 -27.42
N THR A 428 -34.98 3.95 -27.93
CA THR A 428 -33.90 2.95 -28.14
C THR A 428 -32.91 3.42 -29.21
N ALA A 429 -33.41 3.95 -30.34
CA ALA A 429 -32.55 4.47 -31.40
C ALA A 429 -31.73 5.69 -30.91
N ALA A 430 -32.37 6.61 -30.19
CA ALA A 430 -31.71 7.78 -29.61
C ALA A 430 -30.63 7.40 -28.59
N TYR A 431 -30.93 6.42 -27.71
CA TYR A 431 -29.95 5.92 -26.73
C TYR A 431 -28.79 5.21 -27.41
N ALA A 432 -29.02 4.39 -28.43
CA ALA A 432 -27.95 3.76 -29.20
C ALA A 432 -27.07 4.80 -29.88
N ALA A 433 -27.64 5.87 -30.44
CA ALA A 433 -26.88 6.98 -30.97
C ALA A 433 -26.06 7.72 -29.90
N ALA A 434 -26.63 7.94 -28.71
CA ALA A 434 -25.95 8.53 -27.58
C ALA A 434 -24.76 7.68 -27.10
N CYS A 435 -24.90 6.35 -27.05
CA CYS A 435 -23.81 5.42 -26.77
C CYS A 435 -22.69 5.52 -27.83
N ALA A 436 -23.04 5.58 -29.11
CA ALA A 436 -22.05 5.72 -30.18
C ALA A 436 -21.22 7.01 -30.03
N VAL A 437 -21.89 8.14 -29.78
CA VAL A 437 -21.23 9.44 -29.55
C VAL A 437 -20.40 9.40 -28.27
N TYR A 438 -20.90 8.78 -27.19
CA TYR A 438 -20.18 8.58 -25.95
C TYR A 438 -18.87 7.78 -26.18
N PHE A 439 -18.93 6.64 -26.87
CA PHE A 439 -17.74 5.83 -27.14
C PHE A 439 -16.71 6.59 -27.97
N ALA A 440 -17.12 7.32 -28.99
CA ALA A 440 -16.24 8.17 -29.80
C ALA A 440 -15.59 9.27 -28.92
N GLY A 441 -16.39 9.94 -28.09
CA GLY A 441 -15.90 10.96 -27.15
C GLY A 441 -14.97 10.40 -26.08
N SER A 442 -15.28 9.25 -25.49
CA SER A 442 -14.46 8.57 -24.51
C SER A 442 -13.11 8.13 -25.09
N MET A 443 -13.11 7.61 -26.34
CA MET A 443 -11.87 7.21 -27.02
C MET A 443 -10.95 8.40 -27.28
N THR A 444 -11.49 9.53 -27.75
CA THR A 444 -10.72 10.75 -27.97
C THR A 444 -10.21 11.35 -26.65
N PHE A 445 -11.01 11.31 -25.60
CA PHE A 445 -10.66 11.80 -24.27
C PHE A 445 -9.52 10.98 -23.66
N ASN A 446 -9.62 9.66 -23.70
CA ASN A 446 -8.58 8.75 -23.20
C ASN A 446 -7.27 8.88 -23.99
N ALA A 447 -7.33 9.09 -25.31
CA ALA A 447 -6.13 9.29 -26.13
C ALA A 447 -5.38 10.59 -25.79
N HIS A 448 -6.08 11.66 -25.41
CA HIS A 448 -5.46 12.96 -25.11
C HIS A 448 -5.04 13.09 -23.64
N PHE A 449 -5.80 12.55 -22.73
CA PHE A 449 -5.59 12.74 -21.28
C PHE A 449 -5.05 11.50 -20.55
N GLY A 450 -5.17 10.31 -21.12
CA GLY A 450 -4.68 9.06 -20.51
C GLY A 450 -3.17 9.06 -20.29
N ALA A 451 -2.40 9.56 -21.25
CA ALA A 451 -0.94 9.64 -21.14
C ALA A 451 -0.44 10.57 -20.01
N GLY A 452 -1.21 11.58 -19.62
CA GLY A 452 -0.86 12.50 -18.52
C GLY A 452 -1.17 11.97 -17.11
N LEU A 453 -1.97 10.91 -16.99
CA LEU A 453 -2.44 10.33 -15.72
C LEU A 453 -1.85 8.92 -15.43
N GLY A 454 -0.79 8.53 -16.15
CA GLY A 454 -0.04 7.30 -15.89
C GLY A 454 -0.66 6.05 -16.50
N ASP A 455 -1.02 6.11 -17.79
CA ASP A 455 -1.63 5.01 -18.59
C ASP A 455 -3.00 4.50 -18.07
N ASN A 456 -3.59 5.18 -17.09
CA ASN A 456 -4.91 4.80 -16.57
C ASN A 456 -6.02 5.32 -17.50
N VAL A 457 -6.97 4.46 -17.78
CA VAL A 457 -8.14 4.80 -18.60
C VAL A 457 -9.04 5.76 -17.79
N VAL A 458 -9.08 7.03 -18.20
CA VAL A 458 -9.75 8.13 -17.47
C VAL A 458 -11.27 8.07 -17.60
N SER A 459 -11.77 7.52 -18.68
CA SER A 459 -13.22 7.42 -18.97
C SER A 459 -13.60 5.98 -19.27
N THR A 460 -14.22 5.30 -18.30
CA THR A 460 -14.74 3.93 -18.45
C THR A 460 -16.16 3.83 -17.93
N LEU A 461 -17.02 3.20 -18.72
CA LEU A 461 -18.37 2.79 -18.30
C LEU A 461 -18.47 1.27 -18.36
N GLY A 462 -18.73 0.65 -17.23
CA GLY A 462 -19.07 -0.78 -17.19
C GLY A 462 -20.42 -1.03 -17.88
N VAL A 463 -20.57 -2.22 -18.46
CA VAL A 463 -21.79 -2.64 -19.18
C VAL A 463 -23.04 -2.46 -18.31
N TRP A 464 -22.94 -2.69 -17.02
CA TRP A 464 -24.04 -2.52 -16.07
C TRP A 464 -24.58 -1.08 -16.00
N HIS A 465 -23.69 -0.09 -16.06
CA HIS A 465 -24.07 1.33 -16.04
C HIS A 465 -24.79 1.74 -17.33
N ILE A 466 -24.38 1.19 -18.47
CA ILE A 466 -25.05 1.39 -19.76
C ILE A 466 -26.49 0.83 -19.71
N ILE A 467 -26.65 -0.38 -19.14
CA ILE A 467 -27.97 -1.02 -18.99
C ILE A 467 -28.87 -0.18 -18.07
N LEU A 468 -28.35 0.30 -16.93
CA LEU A 468 -29.11 1.15 -16.00
C LEU A 468 -29.50 2.48 -16.65
N GLY A 469 -28.62 3.13 -17.39
CA GLY A 469 -28.89 4.33 -18.14
C GLY A 469 -29.99 4.12 -19.19
N TYR A 470 -29.92 3.01 -19.93
CA TYR A 470 -30.97 2.63 -20.88
C TYR A 470 -32.34 2.43 -20.19
N ALA A 471 -32.37 1.71 -19.07
CA ALA A 471 -33.59 1.47 -18.32
C ALA A 471 -34.21 2.79 -17.81
N ALA A 472 -33.39 3.74 -17.36
CA ALA A 472 -33.86 5.06 -16.92
C ALA A 472 -34.48 5.86 -18.07
N VAL A 473 -33.78 5.98 -19.22
CA VAL A 473 -34.28 6.68 -20.40
C VAL A 473 -35.56 6.05 -20.94
N LEU A 474 -35.57 4.71 -21.01
CA LEU A 474 -36.76 3.95 -21.45
C LEU A 474 -37.93 4.17 -20.50
N SER A 475 -37.73 4.16 -19.20
CA SER A 475 -38.78 4.40 -18.21
C SER A 475 -39.42 5.79 -18.37
N ILE A 476 -38.57 6.83 -18.50
CA ILE A 476 -39.08 8.21 -18.73
C ILE A 476 -39.85 8.31 -20.04
N SER A 477 -39.32 7.73 -21.14
CA SER A 477 -39.98 7.74 -22.44
C SER A 477 -41.28 6.98 -22.45
N LEU A 478 -41.34 5.81 -21.79
CA LEU A 478 -42.57 5.03 -21.67
C LEU A 478 -43.64 5.74 -20.82
N MET A 479 -43.22 6.41 -19.73
CA MET A 479 -44.15 7.22 -18.92
C MET A 479 -44.73 8.38 -19.73
N ALA A 480 -43.89 9.09 -20.49
CA ALA A 480 -44.35 10.18 -21.34
C ALA A 480 -45.29 9.68 -22.47
N SER A 481 -44.97 8.56 -23.12
CA SER A 481 -45.81 7.97 -24.16
C SER A 481 -47.09 7.37 -23.61
N LEU A 482 -47.09 6.84 -22.40
CA LEU A 482 -48.30 6.35 -21.71
C LEU A 482 -49.25 7.50 -21.37
N TRP A 483 -48.71 8.62 -20.86
CA TRP A 483 -49.51 9.84 -20.64
C TRP A 483 -50.14 10.34 -21.92
N GLY A 484 -49.35 10.44 -22.99
CA GLY A 484 -49.87 10.81 -24.29
C GLY A 484 -50.95 9.83 -24.82
N ALA A 485 -50.70 8.53 -24.67
CA ALA A 485 -51.68 7.51 -25.04
C ALA A 485 -53.00 7.61 -24.23
N TRP A 486 -52.90 7.99 -22.96
CA TRP A 486 -54.08 8.27 -22.14
C TRP A 486 -54.86 9.48 -22.68
N GLN A 487 -54.17 10.57 -23.01
CA GLN A 487 -54.75 11.78 -23.58
C GLN A 487 -55.43 11.49 -24.95
N ALA A 488 -54.76 10.69 -25.83
CA ALA A 488 -55.33 10.23 -27.10
C ALA A 488 -56.59 9.35 -26.91
N SER A 489 -56.71 8.63 -25.82
CA SER A 489 -57.86 7.76 -25.54
C SER A 489 -59.14 8.53 -25.22
N ILE A 490 -59.02 9.77 -24.75
CA ILE A 490 -60.15 10.65 -24.38
C ILE A 490 -60.73 11.34 -25.62
N ILE A 491 -60.00 11.46 -26.72
CA ILE A 491 -60.46 12.12 -27.95
C ILE A 491 -61.65 11.38 -28.54
N GLU A 492 -62.77 12.05 -28.66
CA GLU A 492 -63.98 11.50 -29.33
C GLU A 492 -63.82 11.60 -30.86
N PRO A 493 -64.00 10.47 -31.61
CA PRO A 493 -63.79 10.48 -33.06
C PRO A 493 -64.76 11.46 -33.82
N GLY A 494 -65.92 11.72 -33.26
CA GLY A 494 -66.92 12.63 -33.84
C GLY A 494 -66.51 14.10 -33.79
N GLU A 495 -65.90 14.55 -32.68
CA GLU A 495 -65.38 15.92 -32.51
C GLU A 495 -64.12 16.19 -33.31
N ALA A 496 -63.20 15.20 -33.35
CA ALA A 496 -61.96 15.32 -34.09
C ALA A 496 -62.17 15.51 -35.62
N LEU A 497 -63.21 14.96 -36.18
CA LEU A 497 -63.56 15.16 -37.59
C LEU A 497 -64.39 16.43 -37.86
N ARG A 498 -65.03 16.99 -36.84
CA ARG A 498 -65.83 18.20 -36.94
C ARG A 498 -65.00 19.48 -36.91
N SER A 499 -63.84 19.43 -36.23
CA SER A 499 -62.90 20.56 -36.11
C SER A 499 -62.18 20.92 -37.44
N VAL A 500 -62.32 20.13 -38.49
CA VAL A 500 -61.72 20.37 -39.83
C VAL A 500 -62.47 21.37 -40.69
N ARG A 501 -63.60 21.95 -40.15
CA ARG A 501 -64.50 22.80 -40.97
C ARG A 501 -64.38 24.31 -40.68
N TYR A 502 -63.14 24.76 -40.22
CA TYR A 502 -62.84 26.19 -40.23
C TYR A 502 -61.40 26.42 -40.60
#